data_c688eaaf9fffb1f7ae2a2b3800da0c9c
#
_entry.id   c688eaaf9fffb1f7ae2a2b3800da0c9c
#
_cell.length_a   1.000
_cell.length_b   1.000
_cell.length_c   1.000
_cell.angle_alpha   90.00
_cell.angle_beta   90.00
_cell.angle_gamma   90.00
#
_symmetry.space_group_name_H-M   'P 1'
#
loop_
_entity.id
_entity.type
_entity.pdbx_description
1 polymer ?
#
loop_
_entity_poly.entity_id
_entity_poly.type
_entity_poly.pdbx_seq_one_letter_code
_entity_poly.pdbx_strand_id
1 'polypeptide(L)'
;MDTLQVNGQLYTVTRLLGKGKGGYSYLAQGSEGPVVVKQIHHEPCSYYQFGDKLQSELRDYRTLSALGLPMPRLLAVDEAQERLVKQYIPGPTVLEQLQTGTLPPQAEEQMRALCRLLYPAGLNIDYFPTNFILWGGVLYYVDYECNPYDAQWDFSHWGSRYWADTPELRAWLQEHGQN
;
A
#
# COMPACT_ATOMS: atom_id res chain seq x y z
N MET A 1 -21.84 -3.72 14.61
CA MET A 1 -20.81 -3.12 13.73
C MET A 1 -19.52 -3.04 14.53
N ASP A 2 -18.45 -3.53 13.95
CA ASP A 2 -17.15 -3.48 14.62
C ASP A 2 -16.62 -2.04 14.62
N THR A 3 -16.02 -1.65 15.72
CA THR A 3 -15.41 -0.33 15.87
C THR A 3 -13.94 -0.46 16.26
N LEU A 4 -13.13 0.47 15.77
CA LEU A 4 -11.74 0.61 16.17
C LEU A 4 -11.55 1.96 16.85
N GLN A 5 -10.90 1.97 17.99
CA GLN A 5 -10.55 3.20 18.69
C GLN A 5 -9.11 3.60 18.34
N VAL A 6 -8.91 4.88 18.04
CA VAL A 6 -7.58 5.47 17.81
C VAL A 6 -7.53 6.78 18.57
N ASN A 7 -6.63 6.88 19.54
CA ASN A 7 -6.50 8.07 20.43
C ASN A 7 -7.83 8.54 21.04
N GLY A 8 -8.68 7.59 21.44
CA GLY A 8 -10.00 7.90 22.01
C GLY A 8 -11.12 8.14 21.00
N GLN A 9 -10.81 8.34 19.72
CA GLN A 9 -11.82 8.48 18.67
C GLN A 9 -12.25 7.12 18.13
N LEU A 10 -13.55 6.94 17.92
CA LEU A 10 -14.13 5.70 17.36
C LEU A 10 -14.29 5.79 15.84
N TYR A 11 -13.92 4.71 15.19
CA TYR A 11 -14.08 4.50 13.74
C TYR A 11 -14.93 3.26 13.51
N THR A 12 -16.00 3.38 12.74
CA THR A 12 -16.88 2.25 12.43
C THR A 12 -16.33 1.50 11.23
N VAL A 13 -15.97 0.24 11.40
CA VAL A 13 -15.43 -0.61 10.33
C VAL A 13 -16.52 -0.91 9.31
N THR A 14 -16.23 -0.62 8.04
CA THR A 14 -17.10 -0.92 6.91
C THR A 14 -16.73 -2.24 6.27
N ARG A 15 -15.44 -2.45 5.99
CA ARG A 15 -14.92 -3.68 5.40
C ARG A 15 -13.41 -3.81 5.56
N LEU A 16 -12.91 -5.03 5.47
CA LEU A 16 -11.49 -5.31 5.33
C LEU A 16 -11.04 -4.96 3.91
N LEU A 17 -9.98 -4.17 3.77
CA LEU A 17 -9.34 -3.85 2.49
C LEU A 17 -8.22 -4.82 2.15
N GLY A 18 -7.49 -5.29 3.15
CA GLY A 18 -6.40 -6.22 2.95
C GLY A 18 -5.69 -6.63 4.23
N LYS A 19 -5.00 -7.75 4.14
CA LYS A 19 -4.11 -8.27 5.15
C LYS A 19 -2.70 -8.32 4.56
N GLY A 20 -1.79 -7.58 5.15
CA GLY A 20 -0.36 -7.59 4.80
C GLY A 20 0.49 -8.23 5.89
N LYS A 21 1.81 -8.26 5.66
CA LYS A 21 2.79 -8.73 6.65
C LYS A 21 2.79 -7.89 7.93
N GLY A 22 2.51 -6.60 7.81
CA GLY A 22 2.53 -5.63 8.90
C GLY A 22 1.21 -5.48 9.63
N GLY A 23 0.08 -5.73 9.00
CA GLY A 23 -1.21 -5.44 9.62
C GLY A 23 -2.42 -5.71 8.76
N TYR A 24 -3.57 -5.44 9.34
CA TYR A 24 -4.87 -5.44 8.68
C TYR A 24 -5.27 -4.00 8.35
N SER A 25 -5.67 -3.74 7.11
CA SER A 25 -6.19 -2.45 6.69
C SER A 25 -7.71 -2.51 6.51
N TYR A 26 -8.42 -1.63 7.21
CA TYR A 26 -9.87 -1.55 7.17
C TYR A 26 -10.32 -0.22 6.58
N LEU A 27 -11.32 -0.27 5.70
CA LEU A 27 -12.11 0.92 5.40
C LEU A 27 -13.03 1.17 6.59
N ALA A 28 -13.00 2.36 7.13
CA ALA A 28 -13.80 2.75 8.29
C ALA A 28 -14.36 4.15 8.12
N GLN A 29 -15.46 4.40 8.81
CA GLN A 29 -16.12 5.71 8.84
C GLN A 29 -15.70 6.47 10.10
N GLY A 30 -15.05 7.60 9.92
CA GLY A 30 -14.78 8.57 10.96
C GLY A 30 -15.78 9.73 10.96
N SER A 31 -15.59 10.70 11.86
CA SER A 31 -16.45 11.89 11.95
C SER A 31 -16.41 12.79 10.71
N GLU A 32 -15.30 12.80 10.00
CA GLU A 32 -15.09 13.65 8.82
C GLU A 32 -15.19 12.89 7.48
N GLY A 33 -15.60 11.62 7.53
CA GLY A 33 -15.75 10.79 6.34
C GLY A 33 -14.95 9.49 6.37
N PRO A 34 -14.82 8.82 5.23
CA PRO A 34 -14.15 7.53 5.14
C PRO A 34 -12.62 7.68 5.30
N VAL A 35 -12.04 6.76 6.04
CA VAL A 35 -10.60 6.65 6.28
C VAL A 35 -10.15 5.19 6.17
N VAL A 36 -8.85 4.96 6.11
CA VAL A 36 -8.24 3.64 6.30
C VAL A 36 -7.67 3.57 7.71
N VAL A 37 -8.10 2.58 8.49
CA VAL A 37 -7.49 2.25 9.77
C VAL A 37 -6.67 0.98 9.60
N LYS A 38 -5.37 1.08 9.87
CA LYS A 38 -4.46 -0.07 9.86
C LYS A 38 -4.18 -0.51 11.29
N GLN A 39 -4.48 -1.77 11.58
CA GLN A 39 -4.11 -2.45 12.82
C GLN A 39 -2.84 -3.26 12.58
N ILE A 40 -1.77 -2.91 13.26
CA ILE A 40 -0.56 -3.73 13.27
C ILE A 40 -0.86 -5.07 13.93
N HIS A 41 -0.35 -6.16 13.39
CA HIS A 41 -0.43 -7.49 13.98
C HIS A 41 0.96 -8.08 14.22
N HIS A 42 1.05 -9.02 15.15
CA HIS A 42 2.28 -9.74 15.51
C HIS A 42 2.17 -11.23 15.18
N GLU A 43 1.38 -11.57 14.15
CA GLU A 43 1.23 -12.94 13.69
C GLU A 43 2.56 -13.46 13.14
N PRO A 44 2.95 -14.73 13.43
CA PRO A 44 4.20 -15.31 12.94
C PRO A 44 4.25 -15.32 11.41
N CYS A 45 5.42 -14.95 10.86
CA CYS A 45 5.69 -15.02 9.43
C CYS A 45 7.07 -15.65 9.24
N SER A 46 7.17 -16.69 8.40
CA SER A 46 8.38 -17.49 8.24
C SER A 46 9.59 -16.77 7.64
N TYR A 47 9.37 -15.60 7.03
CA TYR A 47 10.40 -14.86 6.30
C TYR A 47 10.60 -13.42 6.79
N TYR A 48 10.00 -13.04 7.91
CA TYR A 48 10.12 -11.69 8.45
C TYR A 48 10.27 -11.73 9.96
N GLN A 49 11.43 -11.28 10.44
CA GLN A 49 11.64 -11.00 11.87
C GLN A 49 11.37 -9.53 12.12
N PHE A 50 10.44 -9.26 13.03
CA PHE A 50 9.98 -7.92 13.29
C PHE A 50 10.65 -7.31 14.51
N GLY A 51 11.28 -6.16 14.29
CA GLY A 51 11.42 -5.15 15.31
C GLY A 51 10.08 -4.42 15.52
N ASP A 52 10.12 -3.13 15.79
CA ASP A 52 8.93 -2.30 15.92
C ASP A 52 8.34 -1.97 14.52
N LYS A 53 7.31 -2.69 14.14
CA LYS A 53 6.61 -2.54 12.86
C LYS A 53 6.00 -1.15 12.69
N LEU A 54 5.42 -0.60 13.74
CA LEU A 54 4.81 0.71 13.71
C LEU A 54 5.84 1.80 13.43
N GLN A 55 6.96 1.79 14.16
CA GLN A 55 8.03 2.77 13.95
C GLN A 55 8.70 2.61 12.59
N SER A 56 8.84 1.37 12.08
CA SER A 56 9.34 1.11 10.74
C SER A 56 8.43 1.73 9.67
N GLU A 57 7.11 1.55 9.80
CA GLU A 57 6.14 2.12 8.86
C GLU A 57 6.12 3.66 8.90
N LEU A 58 6.21 4.24 10.09
CA LEU A 58 6.30 5.70 10.27
C LEU A 58 7.60 6.27 9.68
N ARG A 59 8.72 5.60 9.86
CA ARG A 59 10.00 5.99 9.28
C ARG A 59 9.94 5.96 7.75
N ASP A 60 9.41 4.89 7.18
CA ASP A 60 9.29 4.72 5.74
C ASP A 60 8.32 5.75 5.14
N TYR A 61 7.22 6.05 5.83
CA TYR A 61 6.32 7.14 5.44
C TYR A 61 7.04 8.50 5.36
N ARG A 62 7.84 8.84 6.38
CA ARG A 62 8.61 10.09 6.38
C ARG A 62 9.62 10.15 5.23
N THR A 63 10.32 9.04 5.00
CA THR A 63 11.31 8.92 3.93
C THR A 63 10.66 9.10 2.56
N LEU A 64 9.59 8.38 2.27
CA LEU A 64 8.89 8.46 0.98
C LEU A 64 8.17 9.79 0.78
N SER A 65 7.59 10.37 1.84
CA SER A 65 6.98 11.70 1.79
C SER A 65 8.01 12.79 1.47
N ALA A 66 9.20 12.70 2.03
CA ALA A 66 10.28 13.65 1.75
C ALA A 66 10.75 13.59 0.28
N LEU A 67 10.60 12.45 -0.38
CA LEU A 67 10.88 12.29 -1.82
C LEU A 67 9.72 12.80 -2.69
N GLY A 68 8.57 13.11 -2.12
CA GLY A 68 7.41 13.60 -2.85
C GLY A 68 6.55 12.51 -3.51
N LEU A 69 6.62 11.26 -3.03
CA LEU A 69 5.72 10.20 -3.52
C LEU A 69 4.26 10.54 -3.19
N PRO A 70 3.34 10.45 -4.15
CA PRO A 70 1.91 10.52 -3.87
C PRO A 70 1.50 9.31 -3.01
N MET A 71 1.08 9.58 -1.78
CA MET A 71 0.63 8.57 -0.82
C MET A 71 -0.58 9.09 -0.04
N PRO A 72 -1.40 8.18 0.53
CA PRO A 72 -2.38 8.58 1.52
C PRO A 72 -1.72 9.35 2.66
N ARG A 73 -2.30 10.47 3.07
CA ARG A 73 -1.78 11.22 4.22
C ARG A 73 -1.98 10.42 5.50
N LEU A 74 -0.98 10.40 6.34
CA LEU A 74 -1.09 9.90 7.70
C LEU A 74 -1.89 10.92 8.53
N LEU A 75 -3.02 10.49 9.10
CA LEU A 75 -3.96 11.34 9.82
C LEU A 75 -3.82 11.21 11.34
N ALA A 76 -3.57 10.01 11.84
CA ALA A 76 -3.36 9.76 13.26
C ALA A 76 -2.51 8.50 13.49
N VAL A 77 -1.86 8.47 14.65
CA VAL A 77 -1.08 7.33 15.14
C VAL A 77 -1.46 7.08 16.60
N ASP A 78 -1.79 5.86 16.91
CA ASP A 78 -2.01 5.38 18.28
C ASP A 78 -0.97 4.30 18.58
N GLU A 79 0.09 4.68 19.29
CA GLU A 79 1.20 3.78 19.58
C GLU A 79 0.76 2.69 20.56
N ALA A 80 -0.10 3.01 21.51
CA ALA A 80 -0.56 2.06 22.52
C ALA A 80 -1.42 0.93 21.90
N GLN A 81 -2.25 1.26 20.92
CA GLN A 81 -3.09 0.31 20.20
C GLN A 81 -2.40 -0.24 18.94
N GLU A 82 -1.22 0.27 18.59
CA GLU A 82 -0.50 -0.03 17.34
C GLU A 82 -1.39 0.16 16.11
N ARG A 83 -2.04 1.33 16.01
CA ARG A 83 -2.95 1.69 14.92
C ARG A 83 -2.53 2.96 14.21
N LEU A 84 -2.77 2.96 12.89
CA LEU A 84 -2.60 4.12 12.02
C LEU A 84 -3.94 4.48 11.39
N VAL A 85 -4.23 5.77 11.27
CA VAL A 85 -5.33 6.28 10.45
C VAL A 85 -4.74 7.00 9.25
N LYS A 86 -5.16 6.59 8.06
CA LYS A 86 -4.69 7.14 6.79
C LYS A 86 -5.85 7.66 5.97
N GLN A 87 -5.57 8.64 5.13
CA GLN A 87 -6.50 9.09 4.09
C GLN A 87 -6.97 7.89 3.25
N TYR A 88 -8.26 7.83 2.97
CA TYR A 88 -8.80 6.87 2.01
C TYR A 88 -8.65 7.41 0.59
N ILE A 89 -8.00 6.66 -0.27
CA ILE A 89 -7.96 6.94 -1.71
C ILE A 89 -9.03 6.06 -2.36
N PRO A 90 -10.12 6.64 -2.88
CA PRO A 90 -11.19 5.85 -3.48
C PRO A 90 -10.81 5.32 -4.86
N GLY A 91 -11.44 4.23 -5.25
CA GLY A 91 -11.27 3.63 -6.56
C GLY A 91 -10.63 2.26 -6.54
N PRO A 92 -10.55 1.61 -7.70
CA PRO A 92 -9.96 0.30 -7.85
C PRO A 92 -8.43 0.36 -7.75
N THR A 93 -7.83 -0.73 -7.28
CA THR A 93 -6.38 -0.92 -7.35
C THR A 93 -5.94 -1.10 -8.81
N VAL A 94 -4.66 -0.89 -9.07
CA VAL A 94 -4.07 -1.16 -10.39
C VAL A 94 -4.30 -2.63 -10.78
N LEU A 95 -4.21 -3.57 -9.83
CA LEU A 95 -4.52 -4.98 -10.10
C LEU A 95 -5.96 -5.18 -10.61
N GLU A 96 -6.95 -4.58 -9.95
CA GLU A 96 -8.35 -4.66 -10.38
C GLU A 96 -8.55 -4.05 -11.78
N GLN A 97 -7.86 -2.95 -12.08
CA GLN A 97 -7.91 -2.34 -13.41
C GLN A 97 -7.22 -3.18 -14.49
N LEU A 98 -6.15 -3.89 -14.15
CA LEU A 98 -5.53 -4.87 -15.06
C LEU A 98 -6.48 -6.04 -15.35
N GLN A 99 -7.17 -6.54 -14.34
CA GLN A 99 -8.13 -7.63 -14.49
C GLN A 99 -9.34 -7.24 -15.38
N THR A 100 -9.76 -5.98 -15.33
CA THR A 100 -10.90 -5.45 -16.12
C THR A 100 -10.47 -4.83 -17.45
N GLY A 101 -9.16 -4.76 -17.73
CA GLY A 101 -8.63 -4.14 -18.94
C GLY A 101 -8.84 -2.61 -18.98
N THR A 102 -8.99 -1.96 -17.83
CA THR A 102 -9.30 -0.52 -17.71
C THR A 102 -8.13 0.33 -17.25
N LEU A 103 -6.93 -0.26 -17.04
CA LEU A 103 -5.77 0.50 -16.61
C LEU A 103 -5.28 1.42 -17.74
N PRO A 104 -5.29 2.75 -17.54
CA PRO A 104 -4.80 3.66 -18.56
C PRO A 104 -3.26 3.65 -18.64
N PRO A 105 -2.67 3.92 -19.83
CA PRO A 105 -1.22 3.92 -20.04
C PRO A 105 -0.46 4.87 -19.11
N GLN A 106 -1.10 5.96 -18.68
CA GLN A 106 -0.52 6.94 -17.75
C GLN A 106 -0.11 6.35 -16.39
N ALA A 107 -0.71 5.23 -15.99
CA ALA A 107 -0.36 4.58 -14.72
C ALA A 107 1.08 4.08 -14.74
N GLU A 108 1.51 3.38 -15.79
CA GLU A 108 2.88 2.90 -15.91
C GLU A 108 3.87 4.06 -16.10
N GLU A 109 3.50 5.09 -16.86
CA GLU A 109 4.33 6.29 -17.02
C GLU A 109 4.59 6.97 -15.68
N GLN A 110 3.55 7.12 -14.84
CA GLN A 110 3.70 7.67 -13.49
C GLN A 110 4.54 6.76 -12.60
N MET A 111 4.37 5.43 -12.69
CA MET A 111 5.22 4.49 -11.96
C MET A 111 6.70 4.67 -12.31
N ARG A 112 7.03 4.81 -13.58
CA ARG A 112 8.41 5.07 -14.01
C ARG A 112 8.92 6.42 -13.52
N ALA A 113 8.04 7.41 -13.39
CA ALA A 113 8.39 8.70 -12.78
C ALA A 113 8.72 8.54 -11.28
N LEU A 114 7.99 7.69 -10.54
CA LEU A 114 8.32 7.37 -9.15
C LEU A 114 9.69 6.67 -9.04
N CYS A 115 10.00 5.76 -9.95
CA CYS A 115 11.32 5.10 -10.00
C CYS A 115 12.46 6.11 -10.17
N ARG A 116 12.27 7.19 -10.94
CA ARG A 116 13.27 8.26 -11.09
C ARG A 116 13.50 9.06 -9.81
N LEU A 117 12.58 9.03 -8.87
CA LEU A 117 12.76 9.59 -7.52
C LEU A 117 13.43 8.58 -6.58
N LEU A 118 13.01 7.32 -6.65
CA LEU A 118 13.41 6.27 -5.72
C LEU A 118 14.84 5.77 -5.96
N TYR A 119 15.22 5.48 -7.20
CA TYR A 119 16.50 4.84 -7.49
C TYR A 119 17.71 5.71 -7.11
N PRO A 120 17.74 7.03 -7.44
CA PRO A 120 18.83 7.88 -6.96
C PRO A 120 18.90 8.01 -5.44
N ALA A 121 17.77 7.82 -4.74
CA ALA A 121 17.72 7.80 -3.28
C ALA A 121 18.15 6.45 -2.68
N GLY A 122 18.49 5.46 -3.51
CA GLY A 122 18.87 4.13 -3.07
C GLY A 122 17.72 3.29 -2.53
N LEU A 123 16.50 3.48 -3.04
CA LEU A 123 15.29 2.86 -2.51
C LEU A 123 14.51 2.08 -3.57
N ASN A 124 13.87 1.01 -3.11
CA ASN A 124 12.75 0.34 -3.75
C ASN A 124 11.50 0.47 -2.89
N ILE A 125 10.33 0.37 -3.52
CA ILE A 125 9.04 0.15 -2.85
C ILE A 125 8.49 -1.21 -3.28
N ASP A 126 7.35 -1.63 -2.72
CA ASP A 126 6.67 -2.84 -3.19
C ASP A 126 5.85 -2.50 -4.45
N TYR A 127 6.38 -2.84 -5.61
CA TYR A 127 5.81 -2.52 -6.92
C TYR A 127 4.62 -3.39 -7.31
N PHE A 128 4.16 -4.29 -6.45
CA PHE A 128 3.04 -5.16 -6.77
C PHE A 128 1.75 -4.33 -6.97
N PRO A 129 0.94 -4.59 -8.01
CA PRO A 129 -0.16 -3.69 -8.42
C PRO A 129 -1.31 -3.56 -7.42
N THR A 130 -1.40 -4.40 -6.38
CA THR A 130 -2.35 -4.20 -5.27
C THR A 130 -2.04 -2.98 -4.42
N ASN A 131 -0.81 -2.47 -4.46
CA ASN A 131 -0.32 -1.37 -3.63
C ASN A 131 -0.53 0.01 -4.27
N PHE A 132 -1.23 0.08 -5.41
CA PHE A 132 -1.39 1.33 -6.15
C PHE A 132 -2.83 1.57 -6.55
N ILE A 133 -3.25 2.83 -6.46
CA ILE A 133 -4.56 3.32 -6.91
C ILE A 133 -4.33 4.55 -7.79
N LEU A 134 -4.89 4.53 -9.00
CA LEU A 134 -4.95 5.72 -9.85
C LEU A 134 -6.26 6.44 -9.57
N TRP A 135 -6.19 7.63 -9.00
CA TRP A 135 -7.34 8.44 -8.65
C TRP A 135 -7.11 9.92 -9.00
N GLY A 136 -8.10 10.53 -9.67
CA GLY A 136 -7.98 11.92 -10.11
C GLY A 136 -6.77 12.19 -11.02
N GLY A 137 -6.35 11.20 -11.81
CA GLY A 137 -5.19 11.28 -12.69
C GLY A 137 -3.84 11.13 -11.98
N VAL A 138 -3.82 10.80 -10.70
CA VAL A 138 -2.59 10.62 -9.91
C VAL A 138 -2.48 9.18 -9.43
N LEU A 139 -1.30 8.58 -9.62
CA LEU A 139 -0.98 7.26 -9.10
C LEU A 139 -0.52 7.37 -7.65
N TYR A 140 -1.30 6.80 -6.73
CA TYR A 140 -0.99 6.75 -5.30
C TYR A 140 -0.38 5.42 -4.91
N TYR A 141 0.72 5.46 -4.15
CA TYR A 141 1.26 4.31 -3.44
C TYR A 141 0.58 4.22 -2.07
N VAL A 142 -0.27 3.21 -1.86
CA VAL A 142 -1.14 3.16 -0.66
C VAL A 142 -0.51 2.44 0.53
N ASP A 143 0.65 1.87 0.36
CA ASP A 143 1.45 1.31 1.45
C ASP A 143 2.56 2.27 1.89
N TYR A 144 3.11 2.08 3.10
CA TYR A 144 4.20 2.89 3.65
C TYR A 144 5.47 2.04 3.83
N GLU A 145 5.86 1.29 2.81
CA GLU A 145 7.02 0.42 2.87
C GLU A 145 8.07 0.86 1.84
N CYS A 146 9.31 0.98 2.27
CA CYS A 146 10.46 1.06 1.37
C CYS A 146 11.62 0.21 1.89
N ASN A 147 12.46 -0.20 0.96
CA ASN A 147 13.61 -1.05 1.22
C ASN A 147 14.83 -0.49 0.48
N PRO A 148 16.07 -0.84 0.87
CA PRO A 148 17.26 -0.52 0.09
C PRO A 148 17.12 -1.00 -1.36
N TYR A 149 17.62 -0.20 -2.30
CA TYR A 149 17.59 -0.55 -3.71
C TYR A 149 18.33 -1.85 -3.97
N ASP A 150 17.69 -2.74 -4.70
CA ASP A 150 18.24 -3.95 -5.27
C ASP A 150 17.63 -4.13 -6.65
N ALA A 151 18.47 -4.22 -7.69
CA ALA A 151 18.03 -4.34 -9.07
C ALA A 151 17.16 -5.57 -9.31
N GLN A 152 17.35 -6.65 -8.55
CA GLN A 152 16.54 -7.86 -8.65
C GLN A 152 15.05 -7.58 -8.37
N TRP A 153 14.75 -6.62 -7.50
CA TRP A 153 13.41 -6.30 -7.03
C TRP A 153 12.90 -4.94 -7.49
N ASP A 154 13.60 -4.30 -8.43
CA ASP A 154 13.16 -3.03 -8.97
C ASP A 154 11.95 -3.19 -9.92
N PHE A 155 11.37 -2.07 -10.34
CA PHE A 155 10.22 -2.10 -11.23
C PHE A 155 10.56 -2.70 -12.60
N SER A 156 11.71 -2.37 -13.16
CA SER A 156 12.10 -2.80 -14.51
C SER A 156 12.37 -4.30 -14.58
N HIS A 157 12.96 -4.90 -13.54
CA HIS A 157 13.32 -6.32 -13.53
C HIS A 157 12.25 -7.21 -12.91
N TRP A 158 11.51 -6.70 -11.94
CA TRP A 158 10.50 -7.50 -11.23
C TRP A 158 9.08 -6.93 -11.38
N GLY A 159 8.85 -5.67 -10.98
CA GLY A 159 7.50 -5.11 -10.87
C GLY A 159 6.74 -5.07 -12.17
N SER A 160 7.41 -4.72 -13.26
CA SER A 160 6.81 -4.62 -14.61
C SER A 160 6.17 -5.92 -15.10
N ARG A 161 6.62 -7.07 -14.60
CA ARG A 161 6.04 -8.38 -14.92
C ARG A 161 4.59 -8.54 -14.47
N TYR A 162 4.16 -7.71 -13.51
CA TYR A 162 2.82 -7.76 -12.91
C TYR A 162 1.95 -6.55 -13.31
N TRP A 163 2.46 -5.65 -14.16
CA TRP A 163 1.74 -4.44 -14.60
C TRP A 163 1.17 -4.54 -16.02
N ALA A 164 1.11 -5.74 -16.56
CA ALA A 164 0.49 -6.05 -17.84
C ALA A 164 -0.08 -7.46 -17.82
N ASP A 165 -0.80 -7.84 -18.85
CA ASP A 165 -1.32 -9.21 -19.02
C ASP A 165 -0.17 -10.17 -19.41
N THR A 166 0.62 -10.54 -18.42
CA THR A 166 1.79 -11.40 -18.53
C THR A 166 1.52 -12.81 -18.01
N PRO A 167 2.33 -13.82 -18.39
CA PRO A 167 2.23 -15.16 -17.80
C PRO A 167 2.40 -15.15 -16.27
N GLU A 168 3.28 -14.29 -15.75
CA GLU A 168 3.54 -14.14 -14.32
C GLU A 168 2.30 -13.62 -13.58
N LEU A 169 1.64 -12.59 -14.09
CA LEU A 169 0.41 -12.07 -13.50
C LEU A 169 -0.72 -13.10 -13.56
N ARG A 170 -0.88 -13.79 -14.69
CA ARG A 170 -1.90 -14.83 -14.84
C ARG A 170 -1.68 -15.99 -13.86
N ALA A 171 -0.43 -16.43 -13.69
CA ALA A 171 -0.09 -17.47 -12.72
C ALA A 171 -0.42 -17.02 -11.29
N TRP A 172 -0.04 -15.81 -10.92
CA TRP A 172 -0.36 -15.25 -9.61
C TRP A 172 -1.88 -15.18 -9.36
N LEU A 173 -2.66 -14.74 -10.34
CA LEU A 173 -4.12 -14.67 -10.26
C LEU A 173 -4.76 -16.04 -10.11
N GLN A 174 -4.22 -17.09 -10.76
CA GLN A 174 -4.70 -18.46 -10.60
C GLN A 174 -4.47 -19.00 -9.17
N GLU A 175 -3.35 -18.65 -8.56
CA GLU A 175 -3.02 -19.07 -7.19
C GLU A 175 -3.82 -18.32 -6.12
N HIS A 176 -4.13 -17.02 -6.34
CA HIS A 176 -4.70 -16.12 -5.34
C HIS A 176 -6.13 -15.64 -5.66
N GLY A 177 -6.64 -15.91 -6.86
CA GLY A 177 -7.93 -15.41 -7.35
C GLY A 177 -9.15 -16.25 -6.99
N GLN A 178 -9.01 -17.29 -6.15
CA GLN A 178 -10.11 -18.20 -5.75
C GLN A 178 -10.57 -17.99 -4.29
N ASN A 179 -10.30 -16.83 -3.69
CA ASN A 179 -10.77 -16.49 -2.34
C ASN A 179 -11.79 -15.36 -2.38
#